data_4a8cb8d27a72afd4d08ae8cd344272ee
#
_entry.id   4a8cb8d27a72afd4d08ae8cd344272ee
#
_cell.length_a   1.000
_cell.length_b   1.000
_cell.length_c   1.000
_cell.angle_alpha   90.00
_cell.angle_beta   90.00
_cell.angle_gamma   90.00
#
_symmetry.space_group_name_H-M   'P 1'
#
loop_
_entity.id
_entity.type
_entity.pdbx_description
1 polymer ?
#
loop_
_entity_poly.entity_id
_entity_poly.type
_entity_poly.pdbx_seq_one_letter_code
_entity_poly.pdbx_strand_id
1 'polypeptide(L)'
;MKKVEKKYRFGQMHSVEDFSRILGADGLDFPVSQDLSVLAQPFELYGKTVPNRLGIQPLEGFDGLPSGAPSDLIFRRYHRYASGGAGLIWYESIAISDDGRCNPLQMVINEETVGEIGRLIRESDQAAWESMGHKPYNVLQLTHSGRRSNNKNWEPTPLAVCENPYMDDHTSIDGSCGKIEIATDEKIEEIIEGFIHGAELAAEAGFDCVDVKVCHEYILRELLSAFTRRQWRYGHPRTRALFDIIDGIRRRVGGGIEICVRLNAYDCVPYPYGWGMVKKEGVMEPDLTEPVKLCNMLVERGVKLINLSTMMPRYRPYGTGLMAEHDDQPITPYAGVHDLLKATRDIKAQTPGGIFMCTGLTWLEQFGANVGAGGIEQGWFDIAGFGRQAFAYPDFAKDILCGKGMQRNKCCLTCDKCYDLIQIGHTTTGCVPRDQEVYLPLYRKYVQKK
;
A
#
# COMPACT_ATOMS: atom_id res chain seq x y z
N MET A 1 1.09 23.19 9.63
CA MET A 1 2.08 22.46 8.82
C MET A 1 2.80 23.47 7.92
N LYS A 2 4.11 23.69 8.09
CA LYS A 2 4.91 24.45 7.12
C LYS A 2 4.99 23.62 5.83
N LYS A 3 4.67 24.20 4.68
CA LYS A 3 4.93 23.57 3.39
C LYS A 3 6.43 23.40 3.25
N VAL A 4 6.91 22.16 3.26
CA VAL A 4 8.30 21.89 2.86
C VAL A 4 8.43 22.30 1.40
N GLU A 5 9.30 23.25 1.11
CA GLU A 5 9.60 23.61 -0.26
C GLU A 5 10.18 22.38 -0.96
N LYS A 6 9.54 21.94 -2.03
CA LYS A 6 10.13 20.93 -2.90
C LYS A 6 11.46 21.53 -3.41
N LYS A 7 12.60 20.99 -2.96
CA LYS A 7 13.94 21.43 -3.38
C LYS A 7 14.07 21.46 -4.92
N TYR A 8 13.29 20.58 -5.57
CA TYR A 8 13.16 20.52 -7.01
C TYR A 8 11.71 20.78 -7.44
N ARG A 9 11.52 21.71 -8.34
CA ARG A 9 10.27 21.84 -9.07
C ARG A 9 10.39 20.99 -10.33
N PHE A 10 9.43 20.08 -10.56
CA PHE A 10 9.37 19.33 -11.84
C PHE A 10 9.35 20.25 -13.07
N GLY A 11 9.04 21.54 -12.91
CA GLY A 11 9.19 22.55 -13.93
C GLY A 11 10.63 22.76 -14.45
N GLN A 12 11.65 22.24 -13.75
CA GLN A 12 13.06 22.29 -14.14
C GLN A 12 13.53 21.01 -14.82
N MET A 13 12.72 19.94 -14.84
CA MET A 13 13.02 18.65 -15.46
C MET A 13 12.12 18.48 -16.69
N HIS A 14 12.70 18.64 -17.86
CA HIS A 14 11.97 18.58 -19.13
C HIS A 14 12.17 17.25 -19.87
N SER A 15 13.22 16.51 -19.53
CA SER A 15 13.57 15.22 -20.12
C SER A 15 14.05 14.22 -19.07
N VAL A 16 14.19 12.95 -19.44
CA VAL A 16 14.74 11.88 -18.60
C VAL A 16 16.21 12.18 -18.25
N GLU A 17 16.96 12.81 -19.17
CA GLU A 17 18.33 13.25 -18.96
C GLU A 17 18.40 14.35 -17.90
N ASP A 18 17.50 15.34 -17.95
CA ASP A 18 17.39 16.37 -16.91
C ASP A 18 17.09 15.77 -15.56
N PHE A 19 16.14 14.82 -15.51
CA PHE A 19 15.79 14.11 -14.29
C PHE A 19 16.99 13.39 -13.70
N SER A 20 17.71 12.58 -14.50
CA SER A 20 18.89 11.83 -14.06
C SER A 20 20.03 12.76 -13.63
N ARG A 21 20.32 13.80 -14.40
CA ARG A 21 21.38 14.78 -14.11
C ARG A 21 21.13 15.56 -12.83
N ILE A 22 19.89 16.03 -12.63
CA ILE A 22 19.53 16.85 -11.46
C ILE A 22 19.52 16.03 -10.19
N LEU A 23 18.95 14.83 -10.22
CA LEU A 23 18.87 13.98 -9.04
C LEU A 23 20.20 13.27 -8.76
N GLY A 24 20.94 12.86 -9.81
CA GLY A 24 22.26 12.27 -9.69
C GLY A 24 23.30 13.23 -9.06
N ALA A 25 23.17 14.55 -9.28
CA ALA A 25 23.99 15.56 -8.61
C ALA A 25 23.81 15.57 -7.07
N ASP A 26 22.69 15.07 -6.57
CA ASP A 26 22.42 14.89 -5.14
C ASP A 26 22.65 13.42 -4.68
N GLY A 27 23.27 12.58 -5.52
CA GLY A 27 23.53 11.16 -5.21
C GLY A 27 22.30 10.26 -5.29
N LEU A 28 21.22 10.71 -5.96
CA LEU A 28 19.99 9.95 -6.15
C LEU A 28 19.96 9.30 -7.54
N ASP A 29 20.68 8.20 -7.69
CA ASP A 29 20.80 7.45 -8.94
C ASP A 29 19.62 6.52 -9.13
N PHE A 30 18.56 7.02 -9.79
CA PHE A 30 17.42 6.22 -10.15
C PHE A 30 17.68 5.33 -11.38
N PRO A 31 17.15 4.08 -11.40
CA PRO A 31 17.15 3.28 -12.61
C PRO A 31 16.16 3.91 -13.61
N VAL A 32 16.63 4.39 -14.74
CA VAL A 32 15.77 5.01 -15.75
C VAL A 32 15.94 4.33 -17.11
N SER A 33 14.81 4.25 -17.86
CA SER A 33 14.79 3.87 -19.28
C SER A 33 13.94 4.83 -20.06
N GLN A 34 14.35 5.17 -21.29
CA GLN A 34 13.52 5.89 -22.22
C GLN A 34 12.54 4.94 -22.94
N ASP A 35 12.93 3.67 -23.10
CA ASP A 35 12.07 2.63 -23.64
C ASP A 35 11.12 2.13 -22.55
N LEU A 36 9.83 2.28 -22.79
CA LEU A 36 8.77 1.84 -21.89
C LEU A 36 8.21 0.45 -22.28
N SER A 37 8.74 -0.21 -23.31
CA SER A 37 8.20 -1.45 -23.86
C SER A 37 8.19 -2.59 -22.84
N VAL A 38 9.14 -2.63 -21.89
CA VAL A 38 9.18 -3.63 -20.83
C VAL A 38 7.93 -3.56 -19.93
N LEU A 39 7.31 -2.39 -19.77
CA LEU A 39 6.09 -2.21 -18.99
C LEU A 39 4.88 -2.90 -19.64
N ALA A 40 4.89 -3.06 -20.96
CA ALA A 40 3.83 -3.74 -21.71
C ALA A 40 4.00 -5.28 -21.77
N GLN A 41 5.15 -5.81 -21.30
CA GLN A 41 5.41 -7.24 -21.35
C GLN A 41 4.54 -8.00 -20.34
N PRO A 42 3.82 -9.05 -20.77
CA PRO A 42 3.13 -9.94 -19.84
C PRO A 42 4.14 -10.76 -19.01
N PHE A 43 3.66 -11.32 -17.91
CA PHE A 43 4.45 -12.22 -17.07
C PHE A 43 3.56 -13.22 -16.36
N GLU A 44 4.15 -14.33 -15.91
CA GLU A 44 3.43 -15.38 -15.20
C GLU A 44 3.45 -15.13 -13.70
N LEU A 45 2.27 -15.20 -13.07
CA LEU A 45 2.07 -15.10 -11.64
C LEU A 45 1.10 -16.18 -11.17
N TYR A 46 1.57 -17.12 -10.36
CA TYR A 46 0.78 -18.26 -9.87
C TYR A 46 0.04 -19.04 -10.97
N GLY A 47 0.68 -19.23 -12.12
CA GLY A 47 0.10 -19.95 -13.26
C GLY A 47 -0.94 -19.16 -14.06
N LYS A 48 -1.10 -17.89 -13.80
CA LYS A 48 -1.93 -16.95 -14.60
C LYS A 48 -1.04 -15.94 -15.29
N THR A 49 -1.37 -15.60 -16.52
CA THR A 49 -0.68 -14.53 -17.26
C THR A 49 -1.21 -13.17 -16.83
N VAL A 50 -0.34 -12.34 -16.26
CA VAL A 50 -0.62 -10.92 -15.97
C VAL A 50 -0.30 -10.13 -17.26
N PRO A 51 -1.23 -9.31 -17.79
CA PRO A 51 -1.12 -8.80 -19.17
C PRO A 51 -0.04 -7.74 -19.37
N ASN A 52 0.42 -7.08 -18.31
CA ASN A 52 1.50 -6.10 -18.36
C ASN A 52 2.08 -5.87 -16.95
N ARG A 53 3.19 -5.12 -16.85
CA ARG A 53 3.92 -4.88 -15.59
C ARG A 53 3.53 -3.60 -14.87
N LEU A 54 2.38 -3.02 -15.19
CA LEU A 54 1.83 -1.83 -14.52
C LEU A 54 0.82 -2.24 -13.48
N GLY A 55 1.02 -1.80 -12.23
CA GLY A 55 0.16 -2.14 -11.11
C GLY A 55 -0.40 -0.92 -10.40
N ILE A 56 -1.63 -1.04 -9.89
CA ILE A 56 -2.25 -0.06 -9.01
C ILE A 56 -2.08 -0.51 -7.57
N GLN A 57 -1.56 0.39 -6.72
CA GLN A 57 -1.34 0.15 -5.29
C GLN A 57 -2.67 0.21 -4.50
N PRO A 58 -2.79 -0.52 -3.38
CA PRO A 58 -3.96 -0.43 -2.51
C PRO A 58 -4.02 0.95 -1.84
N LEU A 59 -5.05 1.71 -2.18
CA LEU A 59 -5.33 3.04 -1.64
C LEU A 59 -6.70 3.04 -0.98
N GLU A 60 -6.73 3.19 0.32
CA GLU A 60 -7.98 3.25 1.09
C GLU A 60 -8.82 4.46 0.68
N GLY A 61 -10.08 4.19 0.27
CA GLY A 61 -11.04 5.19 -0.16
C GLY A 61 -11.77 5.85 0.99
N PHE A 62 -12.00 5.12 2.08
CA PHE A 62 -12.82 5.55 3.21
C PHE A 62 -14.21 6.05 2.80
N ASP A 63 -14.78 5.43 1.80
CA ASP A 63 -16.07 5.81 1.21
C ASP A 63 -16.99 4.61 0.96
N GLY A 64 -16.80 3.53 1.73
CA GLY A 64 -17.76 2.44 1.82
C GLY A 64 -19.07 2.90 2.48
N LEU A 65 -20.07 2.05 2.41
CA LEU A 65 -21.33 2.24 3.15
C LEU A 65 -21.08 1.95 4.65
N PRO A 66 -21.92 2.46 5.55
CA PRO A 66 -21.85 2.11 6.97
C PRO A 66 -21.94 0.60 7.26
N SER A 67 -22.61 -0.17 6.39
CA SER A 67 -22.65 -1.63 6.42
C SER A 67 -21.31 -2.31 6.11
N GLY A 68 -20.34 -1.57 5.58
CA GLY A 68 -19.08 -2.11 5.08
C GLY A 68 -19.11 -2.53 3.61
N ALA A 69 -20.24 -2.43 2.92
CA ALA A 69 -20.34 -2.71 1.49
C ALA A 69 -19.72 -1.58 0.64
N PRO A 70 -19.32 -1.85 -0.62
CA PRO A 70 -18.84 -0.82 -1.53
C PRO A 70 -19.94 0.19 -1.87
N SER A 71 -19.58 1.49 -1.90
CA SER A 71 -20.43 2.58 -2.37
C SER A 71 -20.31 2.81 -3.88
N ASP A 72 -21.19 3.64 -4.46
CA ASP A 72 -21.11 4.06 -5.87
C ASP A 72 -19.75 4.72 -6.21
N LEU A 73 -19.12 5.44 -5.27
CA LEU A 73 -17.80 6.04 -5.47
C LEU A 73 -16.70 4.98 -5.57
N ILE A 74 -16.82 3.90 -4.81
CA ILE A 74 -15.92 2.74 -4.90
C ILE A 74 -16.10 2.03 -6.26
N PHE A 75 -17.34 1.75 -6.68
CA PHE A 75 -17.62 1.18 -8.01
C PHE A 75 -17.03 2.06 -9.11
N ARG A 76 -17.30 3.37 -9.09
CA ARG A 76 -16.75 4.32 -10.06
C ARG A 76 -15.22 4.30 -10.08
N ARG A 77 -14.58 4.21 -8.92
CA ARG A 77 -13.11 4.16 -8.77
C ARG A 77 -12.53 2.94 -9.46
N TYR A 78 -13.03 1.76 -9.12
CA TYR A 78 -12.47 0.51 -9.66
C TYR A 78 -12.83 0.29 -11.12
N HIS A 79 -13.99 0.71 -11.60
CA HIS A 79 -14.30 0.73 -13.04
C HIS A 79 -13.30 1.59 -13.82
N ARG A 80 -12.95 2.77 -13.31
CA ARG A 80 -11.95 3.64 -13.96
C ARG A 80 -10.53 3.04 -13.91
N TYR A 81 -10.16 2.37 -12.82
CA TYR A 81 -8.88 1.68 -12.72
C TYR A 81 -8.79 0.54 -13.72
N ALA A 82 -9.81 -0.29 -13.77
CA ALA A 82 -9.89 -1.45 -14.64
C ALA A 82 -9.87 -1.05 -16.12
N SER A 83 -10.69 -0.06 -16.52
CA SER A 83 -10.69 0.50 -17.88
C SER A 83 -9.38 1.18 -18.26
N GLY A 84 -8.57 1.57 -17.27
CA GLY A 84 -7.30 2.25 -17.42
C GLY A 84 -6.13 1.37 -17.85
N GLY A 85 -6.29 0.04 -17.92
CA GLY A 85 -5.37 -0.89 -18.56
C GLY A 85 -4.23 -1.41 -17.69
N ALA A 86 -4.20 -1.16 -16.38
CA ALA A 86 -3.21 -1.76 -15.50
C ALA A 86 -3.34 -3.29 -15.49
N GLY A 87 -2.20 -4.00 -15.54
CA GLY A 87 -2.15 -5.47 -15.52
C GLY A 87 -2.47 -6.08 -14.16
N LEU A 88 -2.26 -5.31 -13.07
CA LEU A 88 -2.56 -5.74 -11.72
C LEU A 88 -3.29 -4.61 -10.97
N ILE A 89 -4.39 -4.95 -10.32
CA ILE A 89 -5.12 -4.04 -9.42
C ILE A 89 -5.09 -4.61 -8.02
N TRP A 90 -4.43 -3.86 -7.12
CA TRP A 90 -4.44 -4.15 -5.71
C TRP A 90 -5.53 -3.32 -5.05
N TYR A 91 -6.63 -3.99 -4.66
CA TYR A 91 -7.77 -3.35 -4.05
C TYR A 91 -7.43 -2.82 -2.66
N GLU A 92 -8.15 -1.78 -2.26
CA GLU A 92 -7.95 -1.13 -0.96
C GLU A 92 -8.10 -2.09 0.23
N SER A 93 -7.56 -1.67 1.38
CA SER A 93 -7.66 -2.45 2.61
C SER A 93 -9.10 -2.63 3.04
N ILE A 94 -9.56 -3.88 3.07
CA ILE A 94 -10.86 -4.28 3.60
C ILE A 94 -10.65 -4.87 5.00
N ALA A 95 -11.43 -4.42 5.99
CA ALA A 95 -11.33 -4.94 7.33
C ALA A 95 -11.90 -6.36 7.41
N ILE A 96 -11.26 -7.23 8.21
CA ILE A 96 -11.71 -8.61 8.48
C ILE A 96 -12.82 -8.69 9.52
N SER A 97 -13.08 -7.57 10.23
CA SER A 97 -14.09 -7.44 11.29
C SER A 97 -14.40 -5.98 11.54
N ASP A 98 -15.53 -5.68 12.18
CA ASP A 98 -15.95 -4.31 12.48
C ASP A 98 -15.01 -3.60 13.47
N ASP A 99 -14.48 -4.31 14.47
CA ASP A 99 -13.50 -3.79 15.43
C ASP A 99 -12.11 -3.58 14.81
N GLY A 100 -11.88 -4.19 13.66
CA GLY A 100 -10.66 -4.01 12.86
C GLY A 100 -10.69 -2.83 11.89
N ARG A 101 -11.78 -2.06 11.81
CA ARG A 101 -11.90 -0.91 10.90
C ARG A 101 -11.09 0.29 11.40
N CYS A 102 -10.43 1.00 10.51
CA CYS A 102 -9.77 2.27 10.86
C CYS A 102 -10.72 3.47 10.83
N ASN A 103 -11.92 3.33 10.28
CA ASN A 103 -13.02 4.29 10.35
C ASN A 103 -14.35 3.63 9.94
N PRO A 104 -15.51 4.25 10.26
CA PRO A 104 -16.83 3.67 9.98
C PRO A 104 -17.19 3.48 8.50
N LEU A 105 -16.43 4.08 7.60
CA LEU A 105 -16.65 3.99 6.14
C LEU A 105 -15.62 3.09 5.44
N GLN A 106 -14.75 2.41 6.18
CA GLN A 106 -13.91 1.36 5.59
C GLN A 106 -14.76 0.14 5.25
N MET A 107 -14.53 -0.47 4.09
CA MET A 107 -15.18 -1.72 3.74
C MET A 107 -14.82 -2.84 4.73
N VAL A 108 -15.78 -3.74 4.95
CA VAL A 108 -15.59 -4.98 5.73
C VAL A 108 -15.99 -6.16 4.86
N ILE A 109 -15.24 -7.24 4.92
CA ILE A 109 -15.59 -8.50 4.26
C ILE A 109 -16.26 -9.44 5.26
N ASN A 110 -17.52 -9.77 5.00
CA ASN A 110 -18.34 -10.72 5.76
C ASN A 110 -19.42 -11.29 4.84
N GLU A 111 -20.30 -12.14 5.37
CA GLU A 111 -21.39 -12.79 4.64
C GLU A 111 -22.40 -11.80 4.05
N GLU A 112 -22.58 -10.63 4.68
CA GLU A 112 -23.51 -9.60 4.21
C GLU A 112 -22.94 -8.78 3.05
N THR A 113 -21.61 -8.62 3.00
CA THR A 113 -20.92 -7.72 2.04
C THR A 113 -20.25 -8.45 0.89
N VAL A 114 -19.95 -9.75 1.02
CA VAL A 114 -19.23 -10.54 0.01
C VAL A 114 -19.91 -10.51 -1.36
N GLY A 115 -21.23 -10.52 -1.41
CA GLY A 115 -22.01 -10.45 -2.66
C GLY A 115 -21.75 -9.15 -3.44
N GLU A 116 -21.75 -8.00 -2.76
CA GLU A 116 -21.50 -6.69 -3.35
C GLU A 116 -20.02 -6.49 -3.71
N ILE A 117 -19.10 -7.02 -2.90
CA ILE A 117 -17.67 -7.06 -3.22
C ILE A 117 -17.44 -7.92 -4.47
N GLY A 118 -18.12 -9.08 -4.58
CA GLY A 118 -18.09 -9.92 -5.78
C GLY A 118 -18.72 -9.23 -7.01
N ARG A 119 -19.74 -8.40 -6.83
CA ARG A 119 -20.27 -7.56 -7.91
C ARG A 119 -19.24 -6.53 -8.36
N LEU A 120 -18.59 -5.85 -7.43
CA LEU A 120 -17.55 -4.85 -7.72
C LEU A 120 -16.45 -5.43 -8.60
N ILE A 121 -15.95 -6.63 -8.30
CA ILE A 121 -14.86 -7.24 -9.09
C ILE A 121 -15.35 -7.66 -10.47
N ARG A 122 -16.55 -8.28 -10.58
CA ARG A 122 -17.10 -8.69 -11.87
C ARG A 122 -17.34 -7.51 -12.80
N GLU A 123 -17.92 -6.40 -12.30
CA GLU A 123 -18.16 -5.20 -13.10
C GLU A 123 -16.84 -4.51 -13.49
N SER A 124 -15.84 -4.51 -12.60
CA SER A 124 -14.50 -4.00 -12.90
C SER A 124 -13.80 -4.84 -13.99
N ASP A 125 -13.87 -6.15 -13.90
CA ASP A 125 -13.35 -7.08 -14.92
C ASP A 125 -14.02 -6.86 -16.28
N GLN A 126 -15.33 -6.66 -16.29
CA GLN A 126 -16.08 -6.36 -17.50
C GLN A 126 -15.63 -5.04 -18.12
N ALA A 127 -15.47 -3.98 -17.31
CA ALA A 127 -14.98 -2.68 -17.76
C ALA A 127 -13.56 -2.76 -18.34
N ALA A 128 -12.68 -3.59 -17.75
CA ALA A 128 -11.33 -3.85 -18.26
C ALA A 128 -11.39 -4.55 -19.62
N TRP A 129 -12.21 -5.61 -19.70
CA TRP A 129 -12.36 -6.37 -20.94
C TRP A 129 -12.88 -5.51 -22.09
N GLU A 130 -13.90 -4.70 -21.87
CA GLU A 130 -14.47 -3.79 -22.87
C GLU A 130 -13.47 -2.71 -23.33
N SER A 131 -12.63 -2.23 -22.43
CA SER A 131 -11.66 -1.17 -22.75
C SER A 131 -10.36 -1.68 -23.34
N MET A 132 -9.86 -2.82 -22.89
CA MET A 132 -8.49 -3.29 -23.12
C MET A 132 -8.40 -4.69 -23.75
N GLY A 133 -9.48 -5.44 -23.77
CA GLY A 133 -9.49 -6.83 -24.25
C GLY A 133 -8.78 -7.83 -23.32
N HIS A 134 -8.51 -7.43 -22.06
CA HIS A 134 -7.94 -8.30 -21.04
C HIS A 134 -8.48 -7.93 -19.66
N LYS A 135 -8.32 -8.84 -18.69
CA LYS A 135 -8.61 -8.59 -17.29
C LYS A 135 -7.33 -8.34 -16.51
N PRO A 136 -7.35 -7.50 -15.47
CA PRO A 136 -6.23 -7.38 -14.55
C PRO A 136 -6.13 -8.60 -13.64
N TYR A 137 -4.97 -8.81 -13.02
CA TYR A 137 -4.82 -9.69 -11.88
C TYR A 137 -5.29 -8.94 -10.61
N ASN A 138 -6.31 -9.48 -9.94
CA ASN A 138 -7.01 -8.79 -8.86
C ASN A 138 -6.56 -9.29 -7.49
N VAL A 139 -6.01 -8.39 -6.67
CA VAL A 139 -5.55 -8.66 -5.32
C VAL A 139 -6.41 -7.93 -4.30
N LEU A 140 -7.00 -8.65 -3.33
CA LEU A 140 -7.71 -8.03 -2.20
C LEU A 140 -6.78 -7.88 -1.01
N GLN A 141 -6.66 -6.68 -0.44
CA GLN A 141 -5.89 -6.48 0.77
C GLN A 141 -6.76 -6.64 2.01
N LEU A 142 -6.48 -7.67 2.83
CA LEU A 142 -7.12 -7.89 4.12
C LEU A 142 -6.36 -7.19 5.24
N THR A 143 -7.09 -6.61 6.21
CA THR A 143 -6.48 -5.88 7.31
C THR A 143 -7.27 -5.96 8.61
N HIS A 144 -6.57 -5.80 9.73
CA HIS A 144 -7.11 -5.35 11.00
C HIS A 144 -6.31 -4.11 11.43
N SER A 145 -7.01 -3.01 11.67
CA SER A 145 -6.37 -1.70 11.86
C SER A 145 -5.58 -1.59 13.18
N GLY A 146 -5.87 -2.47 14.14
CA GLY A 146 -5.09 -2.54 15.37
C GLY A 146 -5.08 -1.19 16.11
N ARG A 147 -3.91 -0.61 16.28
CA ARG A 147 -3.71 0.70 16.93
C ARG A 147 -4.48 1.85 16.27
N ARG A 148 -4.92 1.68 15.03
CA ARG A 148 -5.68 2.65 14.23
C ARG A 148 -7.17 2.35 14.15
N SER A 149 -7.67 1.40 14.94
CA SER A 149 -9.11 1.09 14.96
C SER A 149 -9.95 2.23 15.50
N ASN A 150 -11.12 2.43 14.89
CA ASN A 150 -12.15 3.35 15.34
C ASN A 150 -13.49 2.63 15.31
N ASN A 151 -14.36 2.94 16.26
CA ASN A 151 -15.70 2.43 16.28
C ASN A 151 -16.64 3.17 15.28
N LYS A 152 -17.89 2.73 15.19
CA LYS A 152 -18.91 3.33 14.32
C LYS A 152 -19.22 4.80 14.58
N ASN A 153 -18.82 5.33 15.73
CA ASN A 153 -19.01 6.74 16.10
C ASN A 153 -17.76 7.60 15.83
N TRP A 154 -16.76 7.09 15.13
CA TRP A 154 -15.47 7.73 14.89
C TRP A 154 -14.60 7.89 16.16
N GLU A 155 -14.94 7.17 17.23
CA GLU A 155 -14.13 7.17 18.44
C GLU A 155 -12.98 6.17 18.33
N PRO A 156 -11.74 6.56 18.69
CA PRO A 156 -10.60 5.65 18.68
C PRO A 156 -10.80 4.46 19.63
N THR A 157 -10.56 3.27 19.13
CA THR A 157 -10.56 2.01 19.86
C THR A 157 -9.26 1.26 19.61
N PRO A 158 -8.10 1.83 20.00
CA PRO A 158 -6.81 1.29 19.63
C PRO A 158 -6.53 -0.04 20.31
N LEU A 159 -6.26 -1.05 19.50
CA LEU A 159 -5.79 -2.37 19.92
C LEU A 159 -4.33 -2.54 19.52
N ALA A 160 -3.42 -2.57 20.48
CA ALA A 160 -1.99 -2.70 20.26
C ALA A 160 -1.49 -4.09 20.64
N VAL A 161 -0.32 -4.51 20.16
CA VAL A 161 0.30 -5.77 20.58
C VAL A 161 1.32 -5.60 21.70
N CYS A 162 1.82 -4.38 21.88
CA CYS A 162 2.71 -4.00 23.00
C CYS A 162 2.68 -2.49 23.16
N GLU A 163 3.14 -2.01 24.30
CA GLU A 163 3.42 -0.58 24.50
C GLU A 163 4.52 -0.11 23.56
N ASN A 164 4.34 1.08 22.98
CA ASN A 164 5.30 1.68 22.07
C ASN A 164 5.37 3.21 22.30
N PRO A 165 6.41 3.71 22.96
CA PRO A 165 6.52 5.12 23.35
C PRO A 165 6.59 6.09 22.17
N TYR A 166 6.79 5.59 20.94
CA TYR A 166 6.81 6.39 19.71
C TYR A 166 5.48 6.43 18.98
N MET A 167 4.55 5.52 19.33
CA MET A 167 3.29 5.34 18.60
C MET A 167 2.06 5.56 19.48
N ASP A 168 2.20 5.48 20.81
CA ASP A 168 1.06 5.48 21.72
C ASP A 168 0.31 6.82 21.76
N ASP A 169 1.00 7.94 21.51
CA ASP A 169 0.42 9.27 21.47
C ASP A 169 -0.28 9.60 20.12
N HIS A 170 -0.29 8.67 19.15
CA HIS A 170 -0.76 8.91 17.78
C HIS A 170 -1.73 7.84 17.31
N THR A 171 -2.80 7.57 18.08
CA THR A 171 -3.70 6.44 17.83
C THR A 171 -4.84 6.72 16.84
N SER A 172 -5.14 7.98 16.53
CA SER A 172 -6.24 8.34 15.62
C SER A 172 -5.81 9.21 14.45
N ILE A 173 -6.74 9.34 13.47
CA ILE A 173 -6.56 10.19 12.28
C ILE A 173 -6.45 11.68 12.65
N ASP A 174 -7.22 12.12 13.62
CA ASP A 174 -7.29 13.53 14.07
C ASP A 174 -6.28 13.85 15.18
N GLY A 175 -5.43 12.88 15.58
CA GLY A 175 -4.47 13.04 16.67
C GLY A 175 -5.05 12.81 18.06
N SER A 176 -6.33 12.42 18.20
CA SER A 176 -6.89 12.01 19.47
C SER A 176 -6.33 10.66 19.92
N CYS A 177 -6.11 10.49 21.22
CA CYS A 177 -5.62 9.25 21.80
C CYS A 177 -6.78 8.51 22.49
N GLY A 178 -7.13 7.31 22.00
CA GLY A 178 -7.99 6.41 22.75
C GLY A 178 -7.20 5.70 23.85
N LYS A 179 -7.91 5.10 24.81
CA LYS A 179 -7.28 4.17 25.75
C LYS A 179 -6.79 2.95 24.99
N ILE A 180 -5.48 2.74 24.97
CA ILE A 180 -4.85 1.61 24.28
C ILE A 180 -5.15 0.34 25.06
N GLU A 181 -5.69 -0.65 24.35
CA GLU A 181 -5.83 -2.02 24.82
C GLU A 181 -4.69 -2.88 24.25
N ILE A 182 -4.07 -3.70 25.09
CA ILE A 182 -3.05 -4.66 24.64
C ILE A 182 -3.73 -5.99 24.33
N ALA A 183 -3.64 -6.42 23.08
CA ALA A 183 -4.25 -7.65 22.60
C ALA A 183 -3.68 -8.86 23.35
N THR A 184 -4.55 -9.70 23.92
CA THR A 184 -4.17 -11.01 24.47
C THR A 184 -3.82 -11.99 23.34
N ASP A 185 -3.26 -13.15 23.69
CA ASP A 185 -3.01 -14.20 22.70
C ASP A 185 -4.31 -14.74 22.10
N GLU A 186 -5.39 -14.83 22.89
CA GLU A 186 -6.74 -15.22 22.44
C GLU A 186 -7.29 -14.21 21.43
N LYS A 187 -7.10 -12.90 21.68
CA LYS A 187 -7.52 -11.86 20.71
C LYS A 187 -6.72 -11.94 19.41
N ILE A 188 -5.44 -12.28 19.48
CA ILE A 188 -4.63 -12.52 18.27
C ILE A 188 -5.13 -13.77 17.52
N GLU A 189 -5.57 -14.83 18.22
CA GLU A 189 -6.18 -16.01 17.59
C GLU A 189 -7.50 -15.69 16.87
N GLU A 190 -8.35 -14.85 17.46
CA GLU A 190 -9.57 -14.34 16.80
C GLU A 190 -9.23 -13.57 15.51
N ILE A 191 -8.20 -12.72 15.57
CA ILE A 191 -7.74 -11.96 14.40
C ILE A 191 -7.18 -12.89 13.33
N ILE A 192 -6.39 -13.90 13.69
CA ILE A 192 -5.89 -14.92 12.75
C ILE A 192 -7.06 -15.61 12.05
N GLU A 193 -8.08 -16.03 12.80
CA GLU A 193 -9.27 -16.66 12.25
C GLU A 193 -10.04 -15.70 11.31
N GLY A 194 -10.15 -14.42 11.69
CA GLY A 194 -10.75 -13.39 10.83
C GLY A 194 -10.04 -13.22 9.48
N PHE A 195 -8.69 -13.26 9.44
CA PHE A 195 -7.94 -13.26 8.19
C PHE A 195 -8.20 -14.51 7.35
N ILE A 196 -8.26 -15.68 7.97
CA ILE A 196 -8.52 -16.95 7.28
C ILE A 196 -9.92 -16.94 6.67
N HIS A 197 -10.92 -16.53 7.43
CA HIS A 197 -12.31 -16.42 6.96
C HIS A 197 -12.46 -15.33 5.89
N GLY A 198 -11.82 -14.17 6.07
CA GLY A 198 -11.79 -13.11 5.05
C GLY A 198 -11.19 -13.59 3.72
N ALA A 199 -10.19 -14.47 3.75
CA ALA A 199 -9.62 -15.06 2.54
C ALA A 199 -10.56 -16.07 1.86
N GLU A 200 -11.34 -16.83 2.64
CA GLU A 200 -12.41 -17.70 2.12
C GLU A 200 -13.47 -16.88 1.37
N LEU A 201 -13.96 -15.81 1.98
CA LEU A 201 -14.90 -14.89 1.35
C LEU A 201 -14.30 -14.14 0.14
N ALA A 202 -13.01 -13.81 0.16
CA ALA A 202 -12.33 -13.22 -1.00
C ALA A 202 -12.28 -14.18 -2.20
N ALA A 203 -12.08 -15.48 -1.96
CA ALA A 203 -12.17 -16.51 -2.99
C ALA A 203 -13.59 -16.63 -3.54
N GLU A 204 -14.62 -16.60 -2.68
CA GLU A 204 -16.04 -16.57 -3.07
C GLU A 204 -16.36 -15.34 -3.94
N ALA A 205 -15.86 -14.16 -3.56
CA ALA A 205 -16.02 -12.93 -4.31
C ALA A 205 -15.37 -12.96 -5.69
N GLY A 206 -14.36 -13.84 -5.92
CA GLY A 206 -13.71 -14.05 -7.21
C GLY A 206 -12.37 -13.34 -7.38
N PHE A 207 -11.69 -12.98 -6.30
CA PHE A 207 -10.32 -12.45 -6.36
C PHE A 207 -9.30 -13.54 -6.75
N ASP A 208 -8.22 -13.13 -7.44
CA ASP A 208 -7.13 -14.03 -7.80
C ASP A 208 -6.20 -14.29 -6.60
N CYS A 209 -6.07 -13.31 -5.73
CA CYS A 209 -5.09 -13.31 -4.64
C CYS A 209 -5.57 -12.49 -3.46
N VAL A 210 -5.21 -12.91 -2.26
CA VAL A 210 -5.38 -12.09 -1.04
C VAL A 210 -4.04 -11.64 -0.48
N ASP A 211 -3.97 -10.37 -0.12
CA ASP A 211 -2.84 -9.77 0.60
C ASP A 211 -3.09 -9.82 2.11
N VAL A 212 -2.24 -10.54 2.81
CA VAL A 212 -2.16 -10.47 4.27
C VAL A 212 -1.32 -9.25 4.62
N LYS A 213 -1.97 -8.13 4.98
CA LYS A 213 -1.31 -6.83 5.17
C LYS A 213 -0.37 -6.80 6.38
N VAL A 214 0.93 -6.69 6.13
CA VAL A 214 2.00 -6.66 7.16
C VAL A 214 2.84 -5.38 7.03
N CYS A 215 2.17 -4.26 6.76
CA CYS A 215 2.84 -2.97 6.58
C CYS A 215 2.16 -1.85 7.35
N HIS A 216 2.80 -0.70 7.41
CA HIS A 216 2.35 0.52 8.06
C HIS A 216 2.12 0.33 9.57
N GLU A 217 1.02 0.85 10.12
CA GLU A 217 0.72 0.87 11.56
C GLU A 217 -0.31 -0.18 11.99
N TYR A 218 -0.49 -1.23 11.16
CA TYR A 218 -1.52 -2.25 11.35
C TYR A 218 -1.01 -3.44 12.18
N ILE A 219 -1.94 -4.23 12.72
CA ILE A 219 -1.65 -5.16 13.82
C ILE A 219 -0.59 -6.22 13.49
N LEU A 220 -0.62 -6.78 12.26
CA LEU A 220 0.36 -7.83 11.89
C LEU A 220 1.78 -7.27 11.74
N ARG A 221 1.94 -6.03 11.21
CA ARG A 221 3.24 -5.38 11.19
C ARG A 221 3.71 -5.08 12.61
N GLU A 222 2.81 -4.68 13.49
CA GLU A 222 3.15 -4.40 14.87
C GLU A 222 3.65 -5.65 15.59
N LEU A 223 3.09 -6.84 15.30
CA LEU A 223 3.63 -8.12 15.78
C LEU A 223 5.08 -8.35 15.33
N LEU A 224 5.45 -8.00 14.10
CA LEU A 224 6.84 -8.10 13.65
C LEU A 224 7.81 -7.22 14.45
N SER A 225 7.34 -6.07 14.95
CA SER A 225 8.13 -5.14 15.77
C SER A 225 8.00 -5.37 17.28
N ALA A 226 7.24 -6.37 17.71
CA ALA A 226 6.95 -6.62 19.13
C ALA A 226 8.10 -7.33 19.87
N PHE A 227 9.31 -6.75 19.85
CA PHE A 227 10.49 -7.31 20.52
C PHE A 227 10.35 -7.38 22.04
N THR A 228 9.46 -6.57 22.62
CA THR A 228 9.18 -6.51 24.06
C THR A 228 8.12 -7.50 24.53
N ARG A 229 7.37 -8.14 23.58
CA ARG A 229 6.29 -9.12 23.88
C ARG A 229 6.79 -10.56 24.03
N ARG A 230 8.01 -10.82 24.44
CA ARG A 230 8.66 -12.14 24.38
C ARG A 230 7.98 -13.25 25.17
N GLN A 231 7.32 -12.96 26.28
CA GLN A 231 6.63 -13.93 27.13
C GLN A 231 5.29 -14.43 26.57
N TRP A 232 4.78 -13.80 25.52
CA TRP A 232 3.50 -14.16 24.90
C TRP A 232 3.72 -15.13 23.74
N ARG A 233 2.72 -15.99 23.45
CA ARG A 233 2.78 -16.99 22.36
C ARG A 233 3.10 -16.34 21.01
N TYR A 234 2.49 -15.17 20.72
CA TYR A 234 2.71 -14.42 19.48
C TYR A 234 3.83 -13.37 19.58
N GLY A 235 4.56 -13.35 20.66
CA GLY A 235 5.74 -12.52 20.84
C GLY A 235 7.04 -13.18 20.39
N HIS A 236 7.08 -14.53 20.35
CA HIS A 236 8.24 -15.28 19.88
C HIS A 236 7.87 -16.66 19.30
N PRO A 237 8.16 -16.95 18.02
CA PRO A 237 8.69 -16.02 17.01
C PRO A 237 7.63 -14.98 16.62
N ARG A 238 8.05 -13.73 16.39
CA ARG A 238 7.18 -12.59 16.02
C ARG A 238 6.44 -12.78 14.70
N THR A 239 6.90 -13.70 13.86
CA THR A 239 6.28 -14.09 12.57
C THR A 239 5.19 -15.14 12.72
N ARG A 240 4.95 -15.69 13.93
CA ARG A 240 4.02 -16.81 14.15
C ARG A 240 2.63 -16.53 13.61
N ALA A 241 2.00 -15.43 14.01
CA ALA A 241 0.65 -15.08 13.57
C ALA A 241 0.53 -15.00 12.03
N LEU A 242 1.52 -14.40 11.36
CA LEU A 242 1.54 -14.32 9.89
C LEU A 242 1.55 -15.72 9.27
N PHE A 243 2.36 -16.64 9.77
CA PHE A 243 2.42 -17.98 9.20
C PHE A 243 1.23 -18.84 9.61
N ASP A 244 0.66 -18.66 10.80
CA ASP A 244 -0.59 -19.32 11.20
C ASP A 244 -1.74 -18.91 10.28
N ILE A 245 -1.81 -17.62 9.86
CA ILE A 245 -2.77 -17.12 8.85
C ILE A 245 -2.52 -17.79 7.51
N ILE A 246 -1.29 -17.76 6.97
CA ILE A 246 -0.94 -18.32 5.66
C ILE A 246 -1.27 -19.82 5.61
N ASP A 247 -0.85 -20.56 6.61
CA ASP A 247 -1.09 -22.00 6.71
C ASP A 247 -2.59 -22.31 6.91
N GLY A 248 -3.30 -21.44 7.65
CA GLY A 248 -4.76 -21.52 7.86
C GLY A 248 -5.54 -21.31 6.55
N ILE A 249 -5.21 -20.27 5.78
CA ILE A 249 -5.82 -20.00 4.46
C ILE A 249 -5.63 -21.21 3.55
N ARG A 250 -4.41 -21.75 3.46
CA ARG A 250 -4.14 -22.91 2.62
C ARG A 250 -4.91 -24.15 3.04
N ARG A 251 -5.06 -24.40 4.33
CA ARG A 251 -5.86 -25.53 4.80
C ARG A 251 -7.34 -25.38 4.48
N ARG A 252 -7.89 -24.17 4.60
CA ARG A 252 -9.34 -23.90 4.43
C ARG A 252 -9.74 -23.68 2.97
N VAL A 253 -8.98 -22.88 2.23
CA VAL A 253 -9.34 -22.48 0.85
C VAL A 253 -8.60 -23.32 -0.20
N GLY A 254 -7.46 -23.90 0.17
CA GLY A 254 -6.63 -24.68 -0.74
C GLY A 254 -6.11 -23.84 -1.91
N GLY A 255 -6.30 -24.32 -3.15
CA GLY A 255 -5.92 -23.62 -4.38
C GLY A 255 -6.98 -22.64 -4.91
N GLY A 256 -8.03 -22.34 -4.13
CA GLY A 256 -9.11 -21.43 -4.54
C GLY A 256 -8.71 -19.96 -4.59
N ILE A 257 -7.65 -19.58 -3.88
CA ILE A 257 -7.09 -18.24 -3.90
C ILE A 257 -5.58 -18.28 -3.63
N GLU A 258 -4.83 -17.38 -4.27
CA GLU A 258 -3.42 -17.21 -3.99
C GLU A 258 -3.17 -16.24 -2.83
N ILE A 259 -1.97 -16.29 -2.25
CA ILE A 259 -1.58 -15.44 -1.11
C ILE A 259 -0.40 -14.57 -1.50
N CYS A 260 -0.49 -13.29 -1.18
CA CYS A 260 0.60 -12.35 -1.27
C CYS A 260 0.71 -11.51 0.01
N VAL A 261 1.73 -10.67 0.11
CA VAL A 261 1.98 -9.87 1.30
C VAL A 261 2.44 -8.47 0.90
N ARG A 262 1.81 -7.45 1.50
CA ARG A 262 2.40 -6.12 1.53
C ARG A 262 3.14 -5.93 2.86
N LEU A 263 4.46 -5.70 2.78
CA LEU A 263 5.39 -5.72 3.89
C LEU A 263 6.17 -4.40 4.00
N ASN A 264 6.43 -3.92 5.22
CA ASN A 264 7.46 -2.91 5.43
C ASN A 264 8.85 -3.55 5.36
N ALA A 265 9.75 -2.96 4.57
CA ALA A 265 11.16 -3.30 4.60
C ALA A 265 11.81 -2.83 5.91
N TYR A 266 11.43 -1.63 6.37
CA TYR A 266 11.82 -1.06 7.66
C TYR A 266 10.85 0.06 8.09
N ASP A 267 10.80 0.33 9.39
CA ASP A 267 9.78 1.21 9.98
C ASP A 267 10.24 2.66 10.25
N CYS A 268 11.53 2.91 10.38
CA CYS A 268 12.13 4.13 10.93
C CYS A 268 11.73 4.45 12.39
N VAL A 269 11.05 3.54 13.07
CA VAL A 269 10.82 3.61 14.52
C VAL A 269 12.03 3.00 15.24
N PRO A 270 12.55 3.62 16.31
CA PRO A 270 13.76 3.11 16.97
C PRO A 270 13.62 1.68 17.50
N TYR A 271 14.68 0.89 17.38
CA TYR A 271 14.78 -0.41 18.05
C TYR A 271 14.70 -0.22 19.59
N PRO A 272 13.97 -1.05 20.35
CA PRO A 272 13.32 -2.32 20.00
C PRO A 272 11.82 -2.18 19.59
N TYR A 273 11.37 -1.04 19.14
CA TYR A 273 9.97 -0.76 18.84
C TYR A 273 9.66 -0.72 17.33
N GLY A 274 10.69 -0.75 16.47
CA GLY A 274 10.58 -0.75 15.01
C GLY A 274 11.09 -2.03 14.38
N TRP A 275 10.44 -2.45 13.29
CA TRP A 275 10.86 -3.55 12.42
C TRP A 275 11.92 -3.09 11.42
N GLY A 276 12.91 -3.97 11.13
CA GLY A 276 13.96 -3.66 10.15
C GLY A 276 14.86 -2.51 10.58
N MET A 277 15.03 -2.32 11.89
CA MET A 277 15.85 -1.24 12.46
C MET A 277 16.88 -1.81 13.44
N VAL A 278 18.08 -1.23 13.43
CA VAL A 278 19.16 -1.60 14.33
C VAL A 278 19.82 -0.33 14.91
N LYS A 279 20.40 -0.46 16.08
CA LYS A 279 21.24 0.59 16.68
C LYS A 279 22.71 0.22 16.55
N LYS A 280 23.44 0.93 15.68
CA LYS A 280 24.89 0.78 15.51
C LYS A 280 25.60 2.06 15.94
N GLU A 281 26.59 1.94 16.81
CA GLU A 281 27.38 3.08 17.32
C GLU A 281 26.55 4.27 17.81
N GLY A 282 25.37 3.98 18.40
CA GLY A 282 24.46 5.00 18.90
C GLY A 282 23.47 5.56 17.87
N VAL A 283 23.64 5.27 16.59
CA VAL A 283 22.79 5.72 15.49
C VAL A 283 21.77 4.64 15.13
N MET A 284 20.53 5.05 14.86
CA MET A 284 19.46 4.16 14.37
C MET A 284 19.50 4.14 12.85
N GLU A 285 19.62 2.93 12.27
CA GLU A 285 19.66 2.76 10.83
C GLU A 285 18.80 1.55 10.39
N PRO A 286 18.34 1.51 9.11
CA PRO A 286 17.69 0.35 8.54
C PRO A 286 18.61 -0.88 8.53
N ASP A 287 18.03 -2.04 8.86
CA ASP A 287 18.68 -3.36 8.73
C ASP A 287 17.75 -4.34 8.01
N LEU A 288 18.13 -4.73 6.83
CA LEU A 288 17.33 -5.61 5.96
C LEU A 288 17.51 -7.09 6.25
N THR A 289 18.30 -7.48 7.26
CA THR A 289 18.57 -8.90 7.60
C THR A 289 17.30 -9.68 7.91
N GLU A 290 16.46 -9.19 8.83
CA GLU A 290 15.18 -9.84 9.15
C GLU A 290 14.15 -9.73 8.02
N PRO A 291 13.97 -8.58 7.34
CA PRO A 291 13.13 -8.48 6.14
C PRO A 291 13.49 -9.47 5.03
N VAL A 292 14.77 -9.62 4.69
CA VAL A 292 15.25 -10.62 3.71
C VAL A 292 14.92 -12.04 4.17
N LYS A 293 15.19 -12.36 5.44
CA LYS A 293 14.85 -13.66 6.00
C LYS A 293 13.35 -13.94 5.91
N LEU A 294 12.51 -12.97 6.26
CA LEU A 294 11.06 -13.12 6.18
C LEU A 294 10.58 -13.32 4.74
N CYS A 295 11.10 -12.55 3.78
CA CYS A 295 10.77 -12.72 2.37
C CYS A 295 11.13 -14.11 1.85
N ASN A 296 12.31 -14.65 2.21
CA ASN A 296 12.69 -16.03 1.86
C ASN A 296 11.73 -17.05 2.49
N MET A 297 11.39 -16.92 3.77
CA MET A 297 10.43 -17.80 4.44
C MET A 297 9.02 -17.75 3.80
N LEU A 298 8.61 -16.60 3.26
CA LEU A 298 7.36 -16.42 2.52
C LEU A 298 7.42 -17.17 1.19
N VAL A 299 8.49 -16.96 0.40
CA VAL A 299 8.70 -17.64 -0.89
C VAL A 299 8.79 -19.15 -0.74
N GLU A 300 9.49 -19.67 0.26
CA GLU A 300 9.56 -21.10 0.61
C GLU A 300 8.16 -21.68 0.87
N ARG A 301 7.24 -20.88 1.39
CA ARG A 301 5.82 -21.23 1.57
C ARG A 301 4.97 -20.94 0.34
N GLY A 302 5.58 -20.61 -0.83
CA GLY A 302 4.87 -20.31 -2.07
C GLY A 302 4.18 -18.94 -2.10
N VAL A 303 4.40 -18.05 -1.13
CA VAL A 303 3.97 -16.65 -1.19
C VAL A 303 4.99 -15.88 -2.00
N LYS A 304 4.74 -15.76 -3.31
CA LYS A 304 5.73 -15.22 -4.27
C LYS A 304 5.58 -13.72 -4.50
N LEU A 305 4.35 -13.19 -4.55
CA LEU A 305 4.10 -11.76 -4.79
C LEU A 305 4.27 -10.97 -3.50
N ILE A 306 5.23 -10.06 -3.49
CA ILE A 306 5.59 -9.20 -2.34
C ILE A 306 5.57 -7.74 -2.79
N ASN A 307 4.80 -6.91 -2.06
CA ASN A 307 4.71 -5.47 -2.28
C ASN A 307 5.41 -4.76 -1.11
N LEU A 308 6.58 -4.16 -1.38
CA LEU A 308 7.35 -3.52 -0.32
C LEU A 308 6.96 -2.05 -0.12
N SER A 309 6.92 -1.68 1.15
CA SER A 309 6.79 -0.31 1.64
C SER A 309 7.90 -0.03 2.65
N THR A 310 8.03 1.21 3.07
CA THR A 310 8.95 1.63 4.15
C THR A 310 8.24 2.61 5.05
N MET A 311 8.77 2.76 6.26
CA MET A 311 8.37 3.77 7.22
C MET A 311 6.92 3.63 7.72
N MET A 312 6.61 4.43 8.71
CA MET A 312 5.28 4.53 9.31
C MET A 312 4.65 5.86 8.86
N PRO A 313 3.55 5.84 8.09
CA PRO A 313 3.02 7.03 7.43
C PRO A 313 2.71 8.22 8.34
N ARG A 314 2.42 7.98 9.63
CA ARG A 314 2.10 9.03 10.60
C ARG A 314 3.23 9.36 11.55
N TYR A 315 4.18 8.43 11.74
CA TYR A 315 5.37 8.66 12.57
C TYR A 315 6.50 9.28 11.74
N ARG A 316 6.82 8.66 10.62
CA ARG A 316 7.78 9.20 9.62
C ARG A 316 7.25 8.97 8.22
N PRO A 317 6.50 9.92 7.67
CA PRO A 317 5.76 9.76 6.42
C PRO A 317 6.62 9.82 5.15
N TYR A 318 7.91 10.08 5.24
CA TYR A 318 8.78 10.36 4.10
C TYR A 318 8.90 9.22 3.08
N GLY A 319 9.01 7.99 3.54
CA GLY A 319 9.18 6.82 2.67
C GLY A 319 7.94 6.43 1.89
N THR A 320 6.76 6.88 2.31
CA THR A 320 5.51 6.68 1.58
C THR A 320 5.12 7.90 0.76
N GLY A 321 5.95 8.94 0.81
CA GLY A 321 5.79 10.15 0.04
C GLY A 321 4.99 11.26 0.71
N LEU A 322 4.72 11.18 1.99
CA LEU A 322 4.22 12.29 2.79
C LEU A 322 5.39 12.93 3.53
N MET A 323 5.38 14.24 3.67
CA MET A 323 6.45 14.99 4.31
C MET A 323 6.00 15.47 5.67
N ALA A 324 6.67 15.09 6.72
CA ALA A 324 6.59 15.76 8.00
C ALA A 324 7.96 16.27 8.42
N GLU A 325 7.99 17.42 9.03
CA GLU A 325 9.19 17.96 9.63
C GLU A 325 9.50 17.14 10.89
N HIS A 326 10.51 16.28 10.81
CA HIS A 326 11.17 15.73 11.99
C HIS A 326 12.67 15.65 11.70
N ASP A 327 13.43 16.27 12.60
CA ASP A 327 14.89 16.37 12.60
C ASP A 327 15.50 17.41 11.64
N ASP A 328 16.68 17.88 11.99
CA ASP A 328 17.43 18.97 11.39
C ASP A 328 17.91 18.72 9.93
N GLN A 329 17.48 17.61 9.31
CA GLN A 329 17.72 17.31 7.92
C GLN A 329 16.46 16.77 7.23
N PRO A 330 15.76 17.58 6.46
CA PRO A 330 14.60 17.14 5.69
C PRO A 330 15.03 16.17 4.60
N ILE A 331 14.61 14.90 4.70
CA ILE A 331 14.69 13.96 3.58
C ILE A 331 13.74 14.47 2.49
N THR A 332 14.24 14.71 1.29
CA THR A 332 13.38 15.07 0.17
C THR A 332 12.49 13.87 -0.22
N PRO A 333 11.28 14.08 -0.78
CA PRO A 333 10.46 12.97 -1.28
C PRO A 333 11.21 12.04 -2.24
N TYR A 334 12.11 12.58 -3.03
CA TYR A 334 12.94 11.81 -3.97
C TYR A 334 13.92 10.90 -3.26
N ALA A 335 14.57 11.36 -2.19
CA ALA A 335 15.44 10.54 -1.37
C ALA A 335 14.64 9.40 -0.72
N GLY A 336 13.48 9.67 -0.15
CA GLY A 336 12.60 8.64 0.41
C GLY A 336 12.16 7.59 -0.63
N VAL A 337 11.80 8.02 -1.85
CA VAL A 337 11.47 7.08 -2.95
C VAL A 337 12.71 6.30 -3.39
N HIS A 338 13.85 6.95 -3.53
CA HIS A 338 15.11 6.30 -3.90
C HIS A 338 15.49 5.21 -2.88
N ASP A 339 15.42 5.52 -1.58
CA ASP A 339 15.72 4.56 -0.51
C ASP A 339 14.75 3.37 -0.49
N LEU A 340 13.45 3.63 -0.74
CA LEU A 340 12.46 2.57 -0.87
C LEU A 340 12.74 1.65 -2.05
N LEU A 341 13.07 2.20 -3.21
CA LEU A 341 13.41 1.41 -4.40
C LEU A 341 14.71 0.63 -4.20
N LYS A 342 15.73 1.21 -3.55
CA LYS A 342 16.96 0.50 -3.16
C LYS A 342 16.67 -0.65 -2.20
N ALA A 343 15.88 -0.42 -1.15
CA ALA A 343 15.50 -1.48 -0.23
C ALA A 343 14.77 -2.62 -0.96
N THR A 344 13.89 -2.29 -1.93
CA THR A 344 13.21 -3.28 -2.77
C THR A 344 14.20 -4.09 -3.60
N ARG A 345 15.16 -3.42 -4.25
CA ARG A 345 16.25 -4.05 -5.01
C ARG A 345 17.06 -5.01 -4.13
N ASP A 346 17.50 -4.53 -2.97
CA ASP A 346 18.44 -5.25 -2.10
C ASP A 346 17.78 -6.48 -1.46
N ILE A 347 16.48 -6.39 -1.13
CA ILE A 347 15.69 -7.53 -0.64
C ILE A 347 15.44 -8.51 -1.79
N LYS A 348 15.00 -8.04 -2.97
CA LYS A 348 14.74 -8.89 -4.13
C LYS A 348 15.99 -9.68 -4.56
N ALA A 349 17.13 -9.03 -4.61
CA ALA A 349 18.40 -9.67 -4.99
C ALA A 349 18.77 -10.87 -4.07
N GLN A 350 18.26 -10.88 -2.84
CA GLN A 350 18.48 -11.94 -1.84
C GLN A 350 17.27 -12.86 -1.64
N THR A 351 16.23 -12.71 -2.45
CA THR A 351 14.98 -13.50 -2.34
C THR A 351 14.66 -14.18 -3.67
N PRO A 352 15.39 -15.26 -4.03
CA PRO A 352 15.16 -15.96 -5.30
C PRO A 352 13.74 -16.54 -5.37
N GLY A 353 13.08 -16.37 -6.52
CA GLY A 353 11.71 -16.82 -6.75
C GLY A 353 10.63 -15.85 -6.26
N GLY A 354 10.99 -14.75 -5.60
CA GLY A 354 10.07 -13.67 -5.26
C GLY A 354 9.78 -12.76 -6.46
N ILE A 355 8.54 -12.31 -6.57
CA ILE A 355 8.06 -11.32 -7.55
C ILE A 355 7.71 -10.05 -6.76
N PHE A 356 8.38 -8.96 -7.07
CA PHE A 356 8.32 -7.74 -6.27
C PHE A 356 7.60 -6.60 -7.00
N MET A 357 6.61 -6.00 -6.33
CA MET A 357 5.98 -4.76 -6.76
C MET A 357 6.58 -3.58 -6.00
N CYS A 358 7.09 -2.60 -6.72
CA CYS A 358 7.65 -1.40 -6.10
C CYS A 358 6.56 -0.40 -5.71
N THR A 359 6.89 0.51 -4.80
CA THR A 359 6.04 1.61 -4.33
C THR A 359 6.78 2.95 -4.49
N GLY A 360 6.04 4.07 -4.53
CA GLY A 360 6.62 5.41 -4.53
C GLY A 360 6.66 6.12 -5.88
N LEU A 361 6.46 5.43 -7.01
CA LEU A 361 6.60 6.00 -8.36
C LEU A 361 5.70 7.22 -8.63
N THR A 362 4.56 7.36 -7.94
CA THR A 362 3.68 8.54 -8.07
C THR A 362 4.40 9.86 -7.77
N TRP A 363 5.39 9.85 -6.89
CA TRP A 363 6.16 11.05 -6.54
C TRP A 363 7.05 11.56 -7.65
N LEU A 364 7.36 10.71 -8.62
CA LEU A 364 8.21 11.01 -9.77
C LEU A 364 7.42 11.59 -10.95
N GLU A 365 6.11 11.83 -10.77
CA GLU A 365 5.18 12.38 -11.76
C GLU A 365 5.32 11.65 -13.13
N GLN A 366 5.61 12.37 -14.23
CA GLN A 366 5.76 11.79 -15.56
C GLN A 366 6.96 10.85 -15.70
N PHE A 367 7.99 10.99 -14.85
CA PHE A 367 9.18 10.14 -14.88
C PHE A 367 8.98 8.80 -14.15
N GLY A 368 7.85 8.63 -13.45
CA GLY A 368 7.53 7.38 -12.77
C GLY A 368 7.51 6.17 -13.69
N ALA A 369 7.04 6.33 -14.94
CA ALA A 369 7.08 5.26 -15.95
C ALA A 369 8.51 4.93 -16.38
N ASN A 370 9.37 5.94 -16.57
CA ASN A 370 10.77 5.74 -16.95
C ASN A 370 11.58 5.04 -15.86
N VAL A 371 11.35 5.41 -14.60
CA VAL A 371 11.96 4.74 -13.45
C VAL A 371 11.37 3.33 -13.27
N GLY A 372 10.07 3.15 -13.51
CA GLY A 372 9.41 1.86 -13.53
C GLY A 372 10.04 0.90 -14.56
N ALA A 373 10.22 1.37 -15.80
CA ALA A 373 10.84 0.60 -16.86
C ALA A 373 12.31 0.27 -16.55
N GLY A 374 13.12 1.27 -16.21
CA GLY A 374 14.53 1.06 -15.86
C GLY A 374 14.74 0.16 -14.65
N GLY A 375 13.84 0.24 -13.64
CA GLY A 375 13.90 -0.64 -12.47
C GLY A 375 13.61 -2.10 -12.80
N ILE A 376 12.67 -2.37 -13.72
CA ILE A 376 12.37 -3.73 -14.19
C ILE A 376 13.54 -4.26 -15.04
N GLU A 377 14.05 -3.48 -15.99
CA GLU A 377 15.18 -3.86 -16.85
C GLU A 377 16.45 -4.17 -16.03
N GLN A 378 16.70 -3.41 -14.97
CA GLN A 378 17.85 -3.61 -14.08
C GLN A 378 17.58 -4.63 -12.95
N GLY A 379 16.38 -5.24 -12.91
CA GLY A 379 16.06 -6.27 -11.92
C GLY A 379 15.82 -5.76 -10.50
N TRP A 380 15.52 -4.46 -10.32
CA TRP A 380 15.23 -3.91 -8.99
C TRP A 380 13.87 -4.39 -8.45
N PHE A 381 12.90 -4.56 -9.33
CA PHE A 381 11.55 -5.08 -9.06
C PHE A 381 10.95 -5.67 -10.36
N ASP A 382 9.75 -6.24 -10.28
CA ASP A 382 9.10 -6.92 -11.41
C ASP A 382 7.86 -6.17 -11.91
N ILE A 383 7.22 -5.37 -11.03
CA ILE A 383 5.97 -4.66 -11.30
C ILE A 383 6.12 -3.21 -10.86
N ALA A 384 5.83 -2.28 -11.75
CA ALA A 384 5.82 -0.84 -11.49
C ALA A 384 4.52 -0.42 -10.82
N GLY A 385 4.56 -0.12 -9.51
CA GLY A 385 3.40 0.16 -8.68
C GLY A 385 3.08 1.65 -8.54
N PHE A 386 1.87 2.05 -8.93
CA PHE A 386 1.38 3.43 -8.86
C PHE A 386 0.21 3.56 -7.89
N GLY A 387 0.35 4.45 -6.89
CA GLY A 387 -0.71 4.75 -5.93
C GLY A 387 -1.59 5.92 -6.38
N ARG A 388 -1.44 7.08 -5.75
CA ARG A 388 -2.26 8.29 -6.00
C ARG A 388 -2.29 8.77 -7.46
N GLN A 389 -1.38 8.28 -8.28
CA GLN A 389 -1.41 8.45 -9.73
C GLN A 389 -2.73 7.92 -10.31
N ALA A 390 -3.22 6.77 -9.84
CA ALA A 390 -4.48 6.18 -10.29
C ALA A 390 -5.72 7.03 -9.95
N PHE A 391 -5.71 7.76 -8.82
CA PHE A 391 -6.76 8.75 -8.54
C PHE A 391 -6.78 9.90 -9.53
N ALA A 392 -5.60 10.40 -9.90
CA ALA A 392 -5.46 11.57 -10.77
C ALA A 392 -5.60 11.21 -12.24
N TYR A 393 -5.10 10.06 -12.63
CA TYR A 393 -4.90 9.64 -14.00
C TYR A 393 -5.09 8.12 -14.13
N PRO A 394 -6.34 7.63 -14.01
CA PRO A 394 -6.63 6.19 -14.09
C PRO A 394 -6.18 5.56 -15.41
N ASP A 395 -6.18 6.31 -16.52
CA ASP A 395 -5.77 5.83 -17.86
C ASP A 395 -4.24 5.82 -18.08
N PHE A 396 -3.41 6.00 -17.05
CA PHE A 396 -1.95 6.10 -17.22
C PHE A 396 -1.37 4.86 -17.89
N ALA A 397 -1.85 3.68 -17.50
CA ALA A 397 -1.38 2.43 -18.07
C ALA A 397 -1.77 2.32 -19.54
N LYS A 398 -3.01 2.63 -19.90
CA LYS A 398 -3.50 2.65 -21.30
C LYS A 398 -2.68 3.59 -22.17
N ASP A 399 -2.37 4.81 -21.69
CA ASP A 399 -1.58 5.77 -22.46
C ASP A 399 -0.13 5.27 -22.65
N ILE A 400 0.46 4.61 -21.64
CA ILE A 400 1.79 3.97 -21.76
C ILE A 400 1.74 2.83 -22.80
N LEU A 401 0.76 1.91 -22.67
CA LEU A 401 0.61 0.74 -23.56
C LEU A 401 0.35 1.14 -25.02
N CYS A 402 -0.30 2.28 -25.25
CA CYS A 402 -0.55 2.84 -26.59
C CYS A 402 0.63 3.71 -27.11
N GLY A 403 1.78 3.72 -26.44
CA GLY A 403 2.97 4.47 -26.87
C GLY A 403 2.93 5.97 -26.65
N LYS A 404 1.93 6.50 -25.93
CA LYS A 404 1.84 7.94 -25.60
C LYS A 404 2.72 8.34 -24.42
N GLY A 405 3.21 7.36 -23.65
CA GLY A 405 3.91 7.59 -22.39
C GLY A 405 3.03 8.23 -21.32
N MET A 406 3.62 8.61 -20.21
CA MET A 406 2.90 9.23 -19.10
C MET A 406 2.72 10.75 -19.35
N GLN A 407 1.47 11.19 -19.42
CA GLN A 407 1.13 12.58 -19.76
C GLN A 407 1.24 13.51 -18.55
N ARG A 408 2.23 14.40 -18.54
CA ARG A 408 2.52 15.31 -17.42
C ARG A 408 1.30 16.08 -16.90
N ASN A 409 0.47 16.59 -17.81
CA ASN A 409 -0.71 17.37 -17.45
C ASN A 409 -1.82 16.58 -16.77
N LYS A 410 -1.79 15.23 -16.83
CA LYS A 410 -2.71 14.33 -16.12
C LYS A 410 -2.14 13.81 -14.81
N CYS A 411 -0.82 13.84 -14.61
CA CYS A 411 -0.15 13.28 -13.44
C CYS A 411 -0.65 13.85 -12.12
N CYS A 412 -0.52 13.05 -11.07
CA CYS A 412 -0.75 13.45 -9.70
C CYS A 412 0.21 14.58 -9.31
N LEU A 413 -0.32 15.65 -8.74
CA LEU A 413 0.45 16.83 -8.31
C LEU A 413 1.10 16.65 -6.94
N THR A 414 0.91 15.50 -6.29
CA THR A 414 1.38 15.24 -4.91
C THR A 414 1.02 16.36 -3.93
N CYS A 415 -0.20 16.92 -4.06
CA CYS A 415 -0.69 18.09 -3.33
C CYS A 415 -1.47 17.75 -2.05
N ASP A 416 -1.61 16.46 -1.76
CA ASP A 416 -2.27 15.86 -0.59
C ASP A 416 -3.75 16.22 -0.35
N LYS A 417 -4.43 16.92 -1.28
CA LYS A 417 -5.85 17.23 -1.15
C LYS A 417 -6.77 16.00 -1.07
N CYS A 418 -6.35 14.88 -1.67
CA CYS A 418 -7.03 13.59 -1.49
C CYS A 418 -6.92 13.08 -0.03
N TYR A 419 -5.80 13.36 0.62
CA TYR A 419 -5.57 13.04 2.03
C TYR A 419 -6.36 13.98 2.97
N ASP A 420 -6.45 15.27 2.64
CA ASP A 420 -7.26 16.24 3.39
C ASP A 420 -8.75 15.84 3.42
N LEU A 421 -9.28 15.25 2.34
CA LEU A 421 -10.66 14.73 2.31
C LEU A 421 -10.89 13.67 3.39
N ILE A 422 -9.89 12.82 3.68
CA ILE A 422 -9.95 11.82 4.73
C ILE A 422 -9.74 12.47 6.10
N GLN A 423 -8.64 13.19 6.27
CA GLN A 423 -8.17 13.68 7.57
C GLN A 423 -9.03 14.80 8.15
N ILE A 424 -9.49 15.70 7.30
CA ILE A 424 -10.26 16.88 7.70
C ILE A 424 -11.74 16.66 7.38
N GLY A 425 -12.01 16.09 6.21
CA GLY A 425 -13.35 15.90 5.69
C GLY A 425 -14.11 14.72 6.29
N HIS A 426 -13.40 13.72 6.85
CA HIS A 426 -13.97 12.46 7.33
C HIS A 426 -14.97 11.83 6.34
N THR A 427 -14.59 11.82 5.06
CA THR A 427 -15.45 11.36 3.96
C THR A 427 -14.66 10.47 3.00
N THR A 428 -14.74 10.71 1.71
CA THR A 428 -14.12 9.93 0.64
C THR A 428 -12.68 10.35 0.35
N THR A 429 -11.99 9.63 -0.53
CA THR A 429 -10.75 10.09 -1.14
C THR A 429 -10.79 9.98 -2.66
N GLY A 430 -10.13 10.94 -3.30
CA GLY A 430 -9.97 11.02 -4.75
C GLY A 430 -9.23 12.28 -5.18
N CYS A 431 -8.93 12.41 -6.45
CA CYS A 431 -8.10 13.52 -6.91
C CYS A 431 -8.90 14.82 -7.09
N VAL A 432 -8.83 15.73 -6.12
CA VAL A 432 -9.51 17.04 -6.18
C VAL A 432 -9.09 17.87 -7.40
N PRO A 433 -7.79 17.98 -7.80
CA PRO A 433 -7.41 18.80 -8.95
C PRO A 433 -7.71 18.17 -10.32
N ARG A 434 -7.77 16.84 -10.44
CA ARG A 434 -7.91 16.15 -11.73
C ARG A 434 -9.29 15.56 -11.97
N ASP A 435 -10.05 15.31 -10.90
CA ASP A 435 -11.42 14.80 -10.92
C ASP A 435 -12.35 15.82 -10.24
N GLN A 436 -12.40 17.01 -10.83
CA GLN A 436 -13.05 18.18 -10.23
C GLN A 436 -14.58 18.04 -10.11
N GLU A 437 -15.21 17.33 -11.03
CA GLU A 437 -16.67 17.16 -11.02
C GLU A 437 -17.16 16.47 -9.75
N VAL A 438 -16.40 15.48 -9.26
CA VAL A 438 -16.77 14.70 -8.08
C VAL A 438 -16.12 15.24 -6.80
N TYR A 439 -14.80 15.45 -6.79
CA TYR A 439 -14.07 15.67 -5.54
C TYR A 439 -13.88 17.15 -5.17
N LEU A 440 -13.98 18.10 -6.12
CA LEU A 440 -13.87 19.53 -5.77
C LEU A 440 -15.09 20.03 -4.97
N PRO A 441 -16.35 19.68 -5.30
CA PRO A 441 -17.49 20.02 -4.45
C PRO A 441 -17.41 19.43 -3.04
N LEU A 442 -16.95 18.17 -2.91
CA LEU A 442 -16.75 17.53 -1.60
C LEU A 442 -15.65 18.21 -0.80
N TYR A 443 -14.53 18.57 -1.44
CA TYR A 443 -13.43 19.28 -0.80
C TYR A 443 -13.88 20.67 -0.29
N ARG A 444 -14.62 21.41 -1.10
CA ARG A 444 -15.20 22.70 -0.69
C ARG A 444 -16.17 22.56 0.48
N LYS A 445 -17.00 21.52 0.45
CA LYS A 445 -18.03 21.28 1.48
C LYS A 445 -17.43 20.85 2.82
N TYR A 446 -16.47 19.93 2.82
CA TYR A 446 -16.02 19.24 4.02
C TYR A 446 -14.65 19.70 4.54
N VAL A 447 -13.81 20.32 3.69
CA VAL A 447 -12.46 20.75 4.07
C VAL A 447 -12.35 22.28 4.14
N GLN A 448 -12.86 23.02 3.15
CA GLN A 448 -12.70 24.48 3.11
C GLN A 448 -13.70 25.27 3.98
N LYS A 449 -14.79 24.63 4.43
CA LYS A 449 -15.79 25.27 5.30
C LYS A 449 -15.53 25.05 6.79
N LYS A 450 -14.49 24.28 7.14
CA LYS A 450 -13.94 24.17 8.48
C LYS A 450 -12.78 25.13 8.63
#